data_3a75d45d8f819fcb614170b54b34202b
#
_entry.id   3a75d45d8f819fcb614170b54b34202b
#
_cell.length_a   1.000
_cell.length_b   1.000
_cell.length_c   1.000
_cell.angle_alpha   90.00
_cell.angle_beta   90.00
_cell.angle_gamma   90.00
#
_symmetry.space_group_name_H-M   'P 1'
#
loop_
_entity.id
_entity.type
_entity.pdbx_description
1 polymer ?
#
loop_
_entity_poly.entity_id
_entity_poly.type
_entity_poly.pdbx_seq_one_letter_code
_entity_poly.pdbx_strand_id
1 'polypeptide(L)'
;MTENALGAVKSAADVLRAAGVTNAKREATLLLAHAIGEDSGFLHREPERHLTVQQKETFDRLVERRSKREPLSHLTGHREFWSLDFLVTADVLDPRADSETLIESALARCEDTFKPRRILDLGTGSGCLLLSLLSELPKATGIGIDKSDAALAVARKNAVRLGLDAQAEFFFGNWARGRDEKFDLVVSNPPYIPSGEIEGLQPEVRDYEPHAALTGGTD
;
A
#
# COMPACT_ATOMS: atom_id res chain seq x y z
N MET A 1 17.35 22.90 24.30
CA MET A 1 17.52 23.35 22.90
C MET A 1 16.64 22.42 22.06
N THR A 2 15.74 22.96 21.28
CA THR A 2 14.90 22.18 20.37
C THR A 2 15.78 21.63 19.25
N GLU A 3 15.75 20.34 19.05
CA GLU A 3 16.49 19.64 18.00
C GLU A 3 16.00 20.13 16.62
N ASN A 4 16.91 20.35 15.66
CA ASN A 4 16.53 20.69 14.30
C ASN A 4 16.14 19.43 13.48
N ALA A 5 15.51 19.63 12.34
CA ALA A 5 14.99 18.54 11.50
C ALA A 5 16.07 17.53 11.08
N LEU A 6 17.25 18.03 10.67
CA LEU A 6 18.37 17.18 10.25
C LEU A 6 18.90 16.34 11.41
N GLY A 7 19.04 16.92 12.60
CA GLY A 7 19.45 16.21 13.81
C GLY A 7 18.45 15.13 14.19
N ALA A 8 17.16 15.47 14.21
CA ALA A 8 16.08 14.53 14.52
C ALA A 8 16.08 13.32 13.56
N VAL A 9 16.19 13.56 12.25
CA VAL A 9 16.27 12.48 11.25
C VAL A 9 17.51 11.60 11.47
N LYS A 10 18.66 12.20 11.81
CA LYS A 10 19.89 11.43 12.05
C LYS A 10 19.73 10.52 13.28
N SER A 11 19.25 11.05 14.38
CA SER A 11 19.00 10.28 15.61
C SER A 11 17.99 9.15 15.37
N ALA A 12 16.89 9.44 14.68
CA ALA A 12 15.88 8.44 14.32
C ALA A 12 16.44 7.35 13.39
N ALA A 13 17.26 7.74 12.40
CA ALA A 13 17.89 6.77 11.50
C ALA A 13 18.80 5.78 12.23
N ASP A 14 19.50 6.22 13.29
CA ASP A 14 20.33 5.35 14.10
C ASP A 14 19.46 4.35 14.89
N VAL A 15 18.34 4.80 15.47
CA VAL A 15 17.37 3.92 16.16
C VAL A 15 16.79 2.89 15.19
N LEU A 16 16.32 3.32 14.01
CA LEU A 16 15.73 2.42 13.02
C LEU A 16 16.74 1.41 12.47
N ARG A 17 17.99 1.83 12.26
CA ARG A 17 19.08 0.94 11.83
C ARG A 17 19.37 -0.13 12.87
N ALA A 18 19.42 0.25 14.14
CA ALA A 18 19.60 -0.69 15.25
C ALA A 18 18.45 -1.71 15.34
N ALA A 19 17.24 -1.31 14.93
CA ALA A 19 16.06 -2.18 14.82
C ALA A 19 16.02 -3.03 13.53
N GLY A 20 17.04 -2.98 12.67
CA GLY A 20 17.14 -3.77 11.45
C GLY A 20 16.34 -3.21 10.26
N VAL A 21 15.96 -1.92 10.28
CA VAL A 21 15.32 -1.26 9.15
C VAL A 21 16.37 -0.91 8.09
N THR A 22 16.21 -1.44 6.88
CA THR A 22 17.24 -1.38 5.82
C THR A 22 17.49 0.05 5.32
N ASN A 23 16.42 0.80 5.05
CA ASN A 23 16.48 2.17 4.51
C ASN A 23 16.25 3.22 5.59
N ALA A 24 16.84 3.03 6.78
CA ALA A 24 16.57 3.78 8.00
C ALA A 24 16.56 5.31 7.82
N LYS A 25 17.53 5.90 7.09
CA LYS A 25 17.59 7.34 6.87
C LYS A 25 16.43 7.85 6.01
N ARG A 26 16.11 7.13 4.92
CA ARG A 26 14.99 7.47 4.04
C ARG A 26 13.67 7.39 4.82
N GLU A 27 13.47 6.31 5.57
CA GLU A 27 12.24 6.13 6.34
C GLU A 27 12.12 7.14 7.48
N ALA A 28 13.19 7.47 8.19
CA ALA A 28 13.18 8.55 9.17
C ALA A 28 12.77 9.90 8.55
N THR A 29 13.26 10.20 7.33
CA THR A 29 12.87 11.41 6.59
C THR A 29 11.38 11.42 6.25
N LEU A 30 10.84 10.29 5.76
CA LEU A 30 9.41 10.15 5.44
C LEU A 30 8.51 10.25 6.67
N LEU A 31 8.92 9.64 7.78
CA LEU A 31 8.19 9.74 9.06
C LEU A 31 8.19 11.18 9.59
N LEU A 32 9.31 11.90 9.48
CA LEU A 32 9.35 13.29 9.89
C LEU A 32 8.48 14.16 8.98
N ALA A 33 8.57 13.99 7.66
CA ALA A 33 7.73 14.69 6.70
C ALA A 33 6.25 14.50 7.03
N HIS A 34 5.82 13.25 7.28
CA HIS A 34 4.46 12.92 7.70
C HIS A 34 4.08 13.61 9.02
N ALA A 35 4.96 13.59 10.04
CA ALA A 35 4.70 14.18 11.35
C ALA A 35 4.52 15.70 11.30
N ILE A 36 5.13 16.38 10.32
CA ILE A 36 5.06 17.83 10.18
C ILE A 36 4.10 18.31 9.08
N GLY A 37 3.52 17.37 8.32
CA GLY A 37 2.59 17.68 7.23
C GLY A 37 3.25 18.22 5.96
N GLU A 38 4.49 17.81 5.68
CA GLU A 38 5.30 18.26 4.53
C GLU A 38 5.61 17.10 3.57
N ASP A 39 6.10 17.41 2.37
CA ASP A 39 6.68 16.43 1.47
C ASP A 39 8.10 16.01 1.90
N SER A 40 8.60 14.88 1.39
CA SER A 40 9.93 14.36 1.75
C SER A 40 11.10 15.25 1.32
N GLY A 41 10.87 16.19 0.39
CA GLY A 41 11.88 17.15 -0.06
C GLY A 41 12.11 18.31 0.91
N PHE A 42 11.25 18.47 1.93
CA PHE A 42 11.38 19.57 2.90
C PHE A 42 12.75 19.60 3.58
N LEU A 43 13.32 18.43 3.86
CA LEU A 43 14.61 18.32 4.55
C LEU A 43 15.79 18.92 3.74
N HIS A 44 15.69 18.94 2.42
CA HIS A 44 16.66 19.61 1.55
C HIS A 44 16.47 21.13 1.53
N ARG A 45 15.21 21.58 1.67
CA ARG A 45 14.88 23.01 1.67
C ARG A 45 15.16 23.65 3.03
N GLU A 46 14.87 22.96 4.11
CA GLU A 46 14.88 23.47 5.47
C GLU A 46 15.53 22.52 6.49
N PRO A 47 16.82 22.12 6.31
CA PRO A 47 17.48 21.15 7.20
C PRO A 47 17.60 21.65 8.66
N GLU A 48 17.68 22.94 8.85
CA GLU A 48 17.83 23.60 10.16
C GLU A 48 16.48 23.97 10.81
N ARG A 49 15.36 23.63 10.20
CA ARG A 49 14.04 23.91 10.77
C ARG A 49 13.90 23.28 12.15
N HIS A 50 13.55 24.10 13.13
CA HIS A 50 13.25 23.64 14.47
C HIS A 50 11.85 23.03 14.54
N LEU A 51 11.74 21.86 15.18
CA LEU A 51 10.47 21.19 15.38
C LEU A 51 9.75 21.78 16.59
N THR A 52 8.44 21.94 16.48
CA THR A 52 7.61 22.21 17.66
C THR A 52 7.61 20.99 18.58
N VAL A 53 7.26 21.16 19.84
CA VAL A 53 7.14 20.06 20.81
C VAL A 53 6.18 18.99 20.29
N GLN A 54 5.01 19.39 19.79
CA GLN A 54 4.00 18.46 19.27
C GLN A 54 4.49 17.67 18.02
N GLN A 55 5.20 18.34 17.11
CA GLN A 55 5.79 17.68 15.94
C GLN A 55 6.84 16.65 16.36
N LYS A 56 7.70 17.01 17.32
CA LYS A 56 8.72 16.10 17.84
C LYS A 56 8.08 14.89 18.52
N GLU A 57 7.09 15.09 19.38
CA GLU A 57 6.37 14.00 20.04
C GLU A 57 5.68 13.07 19.05
N THR A 58 5.07 13.63 17.99
CA THR A 58 4.44 12.83 16.95
C THR A 58 5.47 12.02 16.19
N PHE A 59 6.59 12.65 15.81
CA PHE A 59 7.68 11.97 15.13
C PHE A 59 8.28 10.84 15.99
N ASP A 60 8.55 11.10 17.27
CA ASP A 60 9.14 10.11 18.19
C ASP A 60 8.23 8.88 18.33
N ARG A 61 6.92 9.08 18.43
CA ARG A 61 5.96 7.96 18.45
C ARG A 61 5.99 7.14 17.16
N LEU A 62 6.11 7.79 16.02
CA LEU A 62 6.22 7.10 14.73
C LEU A 62 7.54 6.30 14.64
N VAL A 63 8.65 6.88 15.08
CA VAL A 63 9.95 6.20 15.13
C VAL A 63 9.91 5.01 16.09
N GLU A 64 9.30 5.15 17.26
CA GLU A 64 9.12 4.04 18.22
C GLU A 64 8.31 2.90 17.61
N ARG A 65 7.18 3.19 16.96
CA ARG A 65 6.36 2.17 16.29
C ARG A 65 7.15 1.52 15.15
N ARG A 66 7.84 2.29 14.33
CA ARG A 66 8.66 1.76 13.23
C ARG A 66 9.83 0.90 13.74
N SER A 67 10.43 1.25 14.87
CA SER A 67 11.48 0.42 15.49
C SER A 67 10.97 -0.95 15.97
N LYS A 68 9.67 -1.07 16.22
CA LYS A 68 8.98 -2.34 16.47
C LYS A 68 8.57 -3.05 15.17
N ARG A 69 9.09 -2.60 14.03
CA ARG A 69 8.89 -3.16 12.69
C ARG A 69 7.48 -2.95 12.11
N GLU A 70 6.68 -2.04 12.67
CA GLU A 70 5.40 -1.67 12.03
C GLU A 70 5.66 -1.05 10.64
N PRO A 71 4.95 -1.48 9.56
CA PRO A 71 5.20 -1.00 8.22
C PRO A 71 5.10 0.53 8.08
N LEU A 72 5.99 1.11 7.29
CA LEU A 72 5.96 2.56 7.01
C LEU A 72 4.60 3.00 6.46
N SER A 73 4.03 2.23 5.54
CA SER A 73 2.72 2.49 4.94
C SER A 73 1.58 2.53 5.97
N HIS A 74 1.63 1.67 7.00
CA HIS A 74 0.64 1.70 8.09
C HIS A 74 0.82 2.93 9.00
N LEU A 75 2.06 3.40 9.17
CA LEU A 75 2.37 4.58 9.98
C LEU A 75 1.95 5.87 9.29
N THR A 76 2.16 5.96 7.98
CA THR A 76 1.81 7.12 7.17
C THR A 76 0.38 7.05 6.63
N GLY A 77 -0.22 5.85 6.60
CA GLY A 77 -1.54 5.61 6.02
C GLY A 77 -1.54 5.54 4.49
N HIS A 78 -0.36 5.61 3.85
CA HIS A 78 -0.24 5.77 2.40
C HIS A 78 0.86 4.90 1.80
N ARG A 79 0.62 4.45 0.56
CA ARG A 79 1.57 3.73 -0.28
C ARG A 79 1.46 4.19 -1.72
N GLU A 80 2.58 4.61 -2.29
CA GLU A 80 2.68 4.80 -3.73
C GLU A 80 2.73 3.44 -4.44
N PHE A 81 1.90 3.26 -5.46
CA PHE A 81 1.89 2.12 -6.34
C PHE A 81 1.42 2.59 -7.73
N TRP A 82 2.17 2.26 -8.79
CA TRP A 82 1.88 2.70 -10.15
C TRP A 82 1.71 4.23 -10.28
N SER A 83 2.57 5.00 -9.60
CA SER A 83 2.48 6.47 -9.50
C SER A 83 1.17 7.03 -8.92
N LEU A 84 0.34 6.19 -8.30
CA LEU A 84 -0.89 6.56 -7.62
C LEU A 84 -0.68 6.46 -6.09
N ASP A 85 -1.31 7.36 -5.34
CA ASP A 85 -1.24 7.38 -3.87
C ASP A 85 -2.42 6.62 -3.26
N PHE A 86 -2.16 5.40 -2.80
CA PHE A 86 -3.16 4.53 -2.17
C PHE A 86 -3.20 4.70 -0.66
N LEU A 87 -4.40 4.82 -0.10
CA LEU A 87 -4.66 4.61 1.31
C LEU A 87 -4.38 3.14 1.66
N VAL A 88 -3.63 2.92 2.73
CA VAL A 88 -3.31 1.58 3.26
C VAL A 88 -3.61 1.55 4.76
N THR A 89 -4.20 0.46 5.22
CA THR A 89 -4.48 0.18 6.63
C THR A 89 -4.04 -1.25 6.96
N ALA A 90 -4.07 -1.62 8.22
CA ALA A 90 -3.80 -3.00 8.65
C ALA A 90 -4.83 -4.04 8.12
N ASP A 91 -5.90 -3.58 7.44
CA ASP A 91 -6.94 -4.46 6.87
C ASP A 91 -6.58 -4.97 5.47
N VAL A 92 -5.53 -4.44 4.84
CA VAL A 92 -5.12 -4.78 3.48
C VAL A 92 -3.63 -5.11 3.40
N LEU A 93 -3.27 -5.94 2.43
CA LEU A 93 -1.88 -6.14 2.06
C LEU A 93 -1.28 -4.82 1.56
N ASP A 94 -0.08 -4.47 2.04
CA ASP A 94 0.67 -3.33 1.52
C ASP A 94 1.02 -3.57 0.04
N PRO A 95 0.62 -2.72 -0.91
CA PRO A 95 0.92 -2.92 -2.33
C PRO A 95 2.41 -3.15 -2.57
N ARG A 96 2.75 -4.26 -3.25
CA ARG A 96 4.13 -4.66 -3.53
C ARG A 96 4.59 -4.13 -4.88
N ALA A 97 5.78 -3.57 -4.95
CA ALA A 97 6.37 -3.12 -6.21
C ALA A 97 6.39 -4.23 -7.28
N ASP A 98 6.63 -5.48 -6.88
CA ASP A 98 6.63 -6.63 -7.79
C ASP A 98 5.27 -6.83 -8.47
N SER A 99 4.17 -6.41 -7.83
CA SER A 99 2.83 -6.49 -8.41
C SER A 99 2.61 -5.48 -9.56
N GLU A 100 3.48 -4.49 -9.74
CA GLU A 100 3.44 -3.59 -10.90
C GLU A 100 3.72 -4.35 -12.20
N THR A 101 4.45 -5.46 -12.14
CA THR A 101 4.66 -6.34 -13.31
C THR A 101 3.37 -6.94 -13.84
N LEU A 102 2.34 -7.11 -12.98
CA LEU A 102 1.01 -7.54 -13.42
C LEU A 102 0.33 -6.45 -14.26
N ILE A 103 0.46 -5.19 -13.83
CA ILE A 103 -0.07 -4.05 -14.59
C ILE A 103 0.64 -3.93 -15.93
N GLU A 104 1.98 -3.94 -15.93
CA GLU A 104 2.77 -3.91 -17.16
C GLU A 104 2.38 -5.03 -18.14
N SER A 105 2.28 -6.27 -17.62
CA SER A 105 1.92 -7.44 -18.43
C SER A 105 0.50 -7.36 -18.98
N ALA A 106 -0.45 -6.81 -18.22
CA ALA A 106 -1.82 -6.60 -18.66
C ALA A 106 -1.88 -5.52 -19.75
N LEU A 107 -1.24 -4.37 -19.53
CA LEU A 107 -1.22 -3.26 -20.47
C LEU A 107 -0.49 -3.61 -21.79
N ALA A 108 0.59 -4.36 -21.73
CA ALA A 108 1.31 -4.85 -22.91
C ALA A 108 0.43 -5.72 -23.82
N ARG A 109 -0.63 -6.34 -23.29
CA ARG A 109 -1.62 -7.11 -24.08
C ARG A 109 -2.77 -6.25 -24.62
N CYS A 110 -2.90 -5.02 -24.13
CA CYS A 110 -3.92 -4.06 -24.57
C CYS A 110 -3.46 -3.30 -25.82
N GLU A 111 -3.13 -4.04 -26.91
CA GLU A 111 -2.78 -3.47 -28.20
C GLU A 111 -3.99 -2.77 -28.85
N ASP A 112 -3.79 -2.13 -30.03
CA ASP A 112 -4.83 -1.38 -30.73
C ASP A 112 -6.09 -2.22 -31.04
N THR A 113 -5.93 -3.53 -31.17
CA THR A 113 -7.02 -4.48 -31.49
C THR A 113 -7.75 -5.03 -30.28
N PHE A 114 -7.13 -5.02 -29.08
CA PHE A 114 -7.72 -5.51 -27.84
C PHE A 114 -7.67 -4.43 -26.76
N LYS A 115 -8.84 -3.86 -26.44
CA LYS A 115 -9.01 -2.91 -25.35
C LYS A 115 -10.09 -3.43 -24.40
N PRO A 116 -9.69 -3.96 -23.23
CA PRO A 116 -10.65 -4.52 -22.29
C PRO A 116 -11.64 -3.43 -21.86
N ARG A 117 -12.91 -3.82 -21.80
CA ARG A 117 -14.01 -2.97 -21.34
C ARG A 117 -14.44 -3.32 -19.93
N ARG A 118 -14.29 -4.60 -19.57
CA ARG A 118 -14.68 -5.11 -18.25
C ARG A 118 -13.52 -5.88 -17.63
N ILE A 119 -13.07 -5.42 -16.47
CA ILE A 119 -11.94 -5.97 -15.73
C ILE A 119 -12.46 -6.58 -14.43
N LEU A 120 -11.95 -7.76 -14.07
CA LEU A 120 -12.21 -8.42 -12.78
C LEU A 120 -10.91 -8.52 -12.01
N ASP A 121 -10.92 -8.08 -10.75
CA ASP A 121 -9.82 -8.24 -9.79
C ASP A 121 -10.26 -9.14 -8.64
N LEU A 122 -9.61 -10.29 -8.49
CA LEU A 122 -9.93 -11.29 -7.47
C LEU A 122 -8.95 -11.20 -6.30
N GLY A 123 -9.47 -10.98 -5.10
CA GLY A 123 -8.67 -10.64 -3.92
C GLY A 123 -8.16 -9.19 -4.02
N THR A 124 -9.08 -8.26 -4.27
CA THR A 124 -8.72 -6.88 -4.65
C THR A 124 -7.97 -6.10 -3.57
N GLY A 125 -8.12 -6.47 -2.30
CA GLY A 125 -7.42 -5.81 -1.18
C GLY A 125 -7.68 -4.31 -1.14
N SER A 126 -6.63 -3.50 -1.28
CA SER A 126 -6.71 -2.04 -1.36
C SER A 126 -7.29 -1.51 -2.69
N GLY A 127 -7.55 -2.38 -3.66
CA GLY A 127 -7.95 -2.03 -5.02
C GLY A 127 -6.79 -1.64 -5.92
N CYS A 128 -5.53 -1.77 -5.48
CA CYS A 128 -4.38 -1.21 -6.19
C CYS A 128 -4.23 -1.75 -7.62
N LEU A 129 -4.43 -3.03 -7.88
CA LEU A 129 -4.34 -3.59 -9.23
C LEU A 129 -5.46 -3.06 -10.12
N LEU A 130 -6.71 -3.17 -9.67
CA LEU A 130 -7.87 -2.73 -10.44
C LEU A 130 -7.79 -1.23 -10.76
N LEU A 131 -7.57 -0.40 -9.75
CA LEU A 131 -7.58 1.05 -9.90
C LEU A 131 -6.40 1.54 -10.75
N SER A 132 -5.22 0.92 -10.66
CA SER A 132 -4.10 1.22 -11.56
C SER A 132 -4.40 0.86 -13.02
N LEU A 133 -5.07 -0.28 -13.27
CA LEU A 133 -5.51 -0.61 -14.64
C LEU A 133 -6.56 0.36 -15.16
N LEU A 134 -7.51 0.77 -14.32
CA LEU A 134 -8.55 1.71 -14.73
C LEU A 134 -8.00 3.11 -15.00
N SER A 135 -6.95 3.55 -14.29
CA SER A 135 -6.30 4.84 -14.56
C SER A 135 -5.64 4.88 -15.97
N GLU A 136 -5.16 3.75 -16.47
CA GLU A 136 -4.57 3.62 -17.81
C GLU A 136 -5.62 3.31 -18.89
N LEU A 137 -6.80 2.81 -18.51
CA LEU A 137 -7.85 2.36 -19.41
C LEU A 137 -9.16 3.13 -19.17
N PRO A 138 -9.23 4.41 -19.55
CA PRO A 138 -10.33 5.32 -19.16
C PRO A 138 -11.71 4.93 -19.70
N LYS A 139 -11.79 3.97 -20.63
CA LYS A 139 -13.05 3.44 -21.19
C LYS A 139 -13.46 2.12 -20.57
N ALA A 140 -12.66 1.57 -19.67
CA ALA A 140 -12.97 0.34 -18.98
C ALA A 140 -13.76 0.60 -17.70
N THR A 141 -14.49 -0.41 -17.27
CA THR A 141 -15.07 -0.53 -15.94
C THR A 141 -14.52 -1.77 -15.26
N GLY A 142 -14.53 -1.82 -13.95
CA GLY A 142 -13.96 -2.95 -13.23
C GLY A 142 -14.75 -3.34 -11.99
N ILE A 143 -14.61 -4.61 -11.66
CA ILE A 143 -15.18 -5.20 -10.44
C ILE A 143 -14.03 -5.76 -9.61
N GLY A 144 -13.91 -5.30 -8.36
CA GLY A 144 -13.05 -5.90 -7.34
C GLY A 144 -13.84 -6.79 -6.41
N ILE A 145 -13.34 -8.00 -6.17
CA ILE A 145 -13.95 -8.95 -5.23
C ILE A 145 -12.96 -9.23 -4.11
N ASP A 146 -13.44 -9.20 -2.88
CA ASP A 146 -12.67 -9.62 -1.71
C ASP A 146 -13.57 -10.30 -0.68
N LYS A 147 -12.98 -11.17 0.14
CA LYS A 147 -13.64 -11.83 1.27
C LYS A 147 -13.65 -10.99 2.56
N SER A 148 -12.99 -9.82 2.53
CA SER A 148 -12.87 -8.89 3.65
C SER A 148 -13.66 -7.61 3.36
N ASP A 149 -14.74 -7.37 4.10
CA ASP A 149 -15.48 -6.10 4.02
C ASP A 149 -14.62 -4.89 4.40
N ALA A 150 -13.65 -5.08 5.32
CA ALA A 150 -12.72 -4.03 5.71
C ALA A 150 -11.79 -3.66 4.54
N ALA A 151 -11.26 -4.65 3.79
CA ALA A 151 -10.47 -4.42 2.59
C ALA A 151 -11.30 -3.69 1.51
N LEU A 152 -12.54 -4.13 1.27
CA LEU A 152 -13.44 -3.45 0.34
C LEU A 152 -13.75 -2.01 0.73
N ALA A 153 -13.82 -1.71 2.03
CA ALA A 153 -13.98 -0.34 2.50
C ALA A 153 -12.75 0.53 2.16
N VAL A 154 -11.54 -0.02 2.25
CA VAL A 154 -10.30 0.65 1.82
C VAL A 154 -10.31 0.86 0.30
N ALA A 155 -10.63 -0.18 -0.49
CA ALA A 155 -10.69 -0.10 -1.94
C ALA A 155 -11.68 0.97 -2.44
N ARG A 156 -12.87 1.06 -1.84
CA ARG A 156 -13.85 2.12 -2.16
C ARG A 156 -13.32 3.52 -1.84
N LYS A 157 -12.64 3.70 -0.71
CA LYS A 157 -12.01 4.98 -0.38
C LYS A 157 -10.92 5.35 -1.39
N ASN A 158 -10.12 4.39 -1.82
CA ASN A 158 -9.11 4.60 -2.86
C ASN A 158 -9.74 4.98 -4.20
N ALA A 159 -10.80 4.30 -4.62
CA ALA A 159 -11.52 4.66 -5.85
C ALA A 159 -12.00 6.11 -5.84
N VAL A 160 -12.62 6.56 -4.74
CA VAL A 160 -13.06 7.96 -4.58
C VAL A 160 -11.87 8.93 -4.60
N ARG A 161 -10.79 8.62 -3.85
CA ARG A 161 -9.59 9.48 -3.80
C ARG A 161 -8.94 9.68 -5.17
N LEU A 162 -8.95 8.62 -5.97
CA LEU A 162 -8.34 8.61 -7.31
C LEU A 162 -9.31 9.07 -8.41
N GLY A 163 -10.57 9.38 -8.08
CA GLY A 163 -11.60 9.80 -9.05
C GLY A 163 -12.04 8.68 -9.98
N LEU A 164 -11.94 7.42 -9.54
CA LEU A 164 -12.25 6.20 -10.30
C LEU A 164 -13.51 5.48 -9.81
N ASP A 165 -14.23 6.07 -8.85
CA ASP A 165 -15.43 5.49 -8.24
C ASP A 165 -16.59 5.27 -9.23
N ALA A 166 -16.66 6.05 -10.31
CA ALA A 166 -17.62 5.83 -11.39
C ALA A 166 -17.27 4.62 -12.30
N GLN A 167 -16.04 4.12 -12.24
CA GLN A 167 -15.54 3.03 -13.08
C GLN A 167 -15.33 1.73 -12.31
N ALA A 168 -15.27 1.79 -10.96
CA ALA A 168 -14.92 0.66 -10.11
C ALA A 168 -16.05 0.31 -9.14
N GLU A 169 -16.45 -0.95 -9.12
CA GLU A 169 -17.40 -1.49 -8.15
C GLU A 169 -16.71 -2.57 -7.30
N PHE A 170 -17.08 -2.67 -6.02
CA PHE A 170 -16.44 -3.60 -5.09
C PHE A 170 -17.49 -4.43 -4.36
N PHE A 171 -17.33 -5.76 -4.44
CA PHE A 171 -18.28 -6.72 -3.89
C PHE A 171 -17.62 -7.71 -2.93
N PHE A 172 -18.33 -8.01 -1.86
CA PHE A 172 -17.96 -9.13 -0.99
C PHE A 172 -18.17 -10.45 -1.73
N GLY A 173 -17.19 -11.33 -1.70
CA GLY A 173 -17.29 -12.62 -2.35
C GLY A 173 -16.06 -13.50 -2.12
N ASN A 174 -16.24 -14.78 -2.42
CA ASN A 174 -15.17 -15.76 -2.40
C ASN A 174 -14.83 -16.15 -3.83
N TRP A 175 -13.81 -15.50 -4.38
CA TRP A 175 -13.44 -15.59 -5.79
C TRP A 175 -14.62 -15.16 -6.70
N ALA A 176 -14.77 -15.79 -7.86
CA ALA A 176 -15.86 -15.53 -8.80
C ALA A 176 -17.12 -16.37 -8.54
N ARG A 177 -17.29 -16.96 -7.35
CA ARG A 177 -18.44 -17.81 -7.06
C ARG A 177 -19.76 -17.05 -7.19
N GLY A 178 -20.70 -17.64 -7.94
CA GLY A 178 -22.04 -17.07 -8.16
C GLY A 178 -22.08 -15.92 -9.15
N ARG A 179 -21.02 -15.72 -9.95
CA ARG A 179 -20.99 -14.74 -11.03
C ARG A 179 -20.95 -15.43 -12.38
N ASP A 180 -21.91 -15.06 -13.24
CA ASP A 180 -22.03 -15.57 -14.61
C ASP A 180 -21.59 -14.52 -15.66
N GLU A 181 -21.17 -13.32 -15.19
CA GLU A 181 -20.71 -12.25 -16.07
C GLU A 181 -19.38 -12.61 -16.74
N LYS A 182 -19.22 -12.10 -17.95
CA LYS A 182 -17.97 -12.23 -18.69
C LYS A 182 -17.11 -10.99 -18.54
N PHE A 183 -15.81 -11.20 -18.44
CA PHE A 183 -14.79 -10.17 -18.34
C PHE A 183 -13.78 -10.33 -19.46
N ASP A 184 -13.25 -9.20 -19.93
CA ASP A 184 -12.23 -9.19 -20.98
C ASP A 184 -10.83 -9.44 -20.38
N LEU A 185 -10.62 -9.00 -19.13
CA LEU A 185 -9.39 -9.16 -18.38
C LEU A 185 -9.70 -9.58 -16.95
N VAL A 186 -8.99 -10.59 -16.47
CA VAL A 186 -9.03 -11.01 -15.06
C VAL A 186 -7.62 -10.90 -14.49
N VAL A 187 -7.49 -10.23 -13.37
CA VAL A 187 -6.24 -10.10 -12.60
C VAL A 187 -6.43 -10.63 -11.19
N SER A 188 -5.36 -11.07 -10.59
CA SER A 188 -5.34 -11.49 -9.19
C SER A 188 -3.92 -11.51 -8.66
N ASN A 189 -3.74 -11.06 -7.43
CA ASN A 189 -2.57 -11.37 -6.60
C ASN A 189 -3.06 -12.17 -5.39
N PRO A 190 -3.26 -13.49 -5.53
CA PRO A 190 -3.86 -14.30 -4.48
C PRO A 190 -2.89 -14.55 -3.33
N PRO A 191 -3.37 -14.88 -2.13
CA PRO A 191 -2.51 -15.41 -1.07
C PRO A 191 -1.88 -16.73 -1.55
N TYR A 192 -0.56 -16.85 -1.45
CA TYR A 192 0.19 -18.01 -1.96
C TYR A 192 1.22 -18.56 -0.98
N ILE A 193 1.37 -17.96 0.21
CA ILE A 193 2.38 -18.39 1.19
C ILE A 193 1.84 -19.60 1.94
N PRO A 194 2.56 -20.75 1.95
CA PRO A 194 2.19 -21.89 2.77
C PRO A 194 2.10 -21.50 4.25
N SER A 195 1.08 -21.99 4.95
CA SER A 195 0.83 -21.61 6.35
C SER A 195 2.03 -21.83 7.27
N GLY A 196 2.87 -22.85 6.99
CA GLY A 196 4.07 -23.15 7.75
C GLY A 196 5.25 -22.20 7.51
N GLU A 197 5.18 -21.36 6.48
CA GLU A 197 6.26 -20.42 6.13
C GLU A 197 6.03 -19.01 6.69
N ILE A 198 4.83 -18.71 7.20
CA ILE A 198 4.48 -17.37 7.73
C ILE A 198 5.41 -16.94 8.85
N GLU A 199 5.79 -17.84 9.75
CA GLU A 199 6.71 -17.56 10.86
C GLU A 199 8.12 -17.11 10.40
N GLY A 200 8.52 -17.49 9.18
CA GLY A 200 9.81 -17.12 8.58
C GLY A 200 9.81 -15.76 7.86
N LEU A 201 8.65 -15.11 7.74
CA LEU A 201 8.54 -13.83 7.05
C LEU A 201 9.18 -12.69 7.85
N GLN A 202 9.46 -11.59 7.15
CA GLN A 202 9.90 -10.37 7.82
C GLN A 202 8.85 -9.91 8.83
N PRO A 203 9.26 -9.36 9.98
CA PRO A 203 8.34 -8.95 11.05
C PRO A 203 7.23 -8.00 10.57
N GLU A 204 7.54 -7.10 9.64
CA GLU A 204 6.56 -6.19 9.03
C GLU A 204 5.37 -6.93 8.42
N VAL A 205 5.64 -8.05 7.76
CA VAL A 205 4.63 -8.85 7.08
C VAL A 205 3.93 -9.77 8.07
N ARG A 206 4.73 -10.54 8.83
CA ARG A 206 4.23 -11.55 9.75
C ARG A 206 3.30 -10.98 10.83
N ASP A 207 3.71 -9.84 11.44
CA ASP A 207 3.09 -9.34 12.65
C ASP A 207 2.03 -8.24 12.38
N TYR A 208 2.03 -7.64 11.20
CA TYR A 208 1.21 -6.45 10.92
C TYR A 208 0.27 -6.58 9.72
N GLU A 209 0.52 -7.49 8.80
CA GLU A 209 -0.36 -7.65 7.65
C GLU A 209 -1.43 -8.73 7.89
N PRO A 210 -2.62 -8.62 7.26
CA PRO A 210 -3.69 -9.58 7.51
C PRO A 210 -3.28 -10.98 7.03
N HIS A 211 -3.23 -11.94 7.92
CA HIS A 211 -2.85 -13.33 7.60
C HIS A 211 -3.70 -13.93 6.47
N ALA A 212 -4.97 -13.51 6.39
CA ALA A 212 -5.87 -13.96 5.32
C ALA A 212 -5.44 -13.48 3.92
N ALA A 213 -4.62 -12.42 3.83
CA ALA A 213 -4.06 -11.94 2.58
C ALA A 213 -2.71 -12.60 2.24
N LEU A 214 -2.12 -13.33 3.18
CA LEU A 214 -0.81 -13.98 3.03
C LEU A 214 -0.93 -15.47 2.72
N THR A 215 -1.73 -16.19 3.53
CA THR A 215 -1.77 -17.66 3.48
C THR A 215 -2.61 -18.20 2.34
N GLY A 216 -1.99 -19.04 1.51
CA GLY A 216 -2.66 -19.83 0.49
C GLY A 216 -3.26 -21.14 1.00
N GLY A 217 -2.96 -21.54 2.26
CA GLY A 217 -3.39 -22.82 2.83
C GLY A 217 -2.24 -23.69 3.28
N THR A 218 -2.50 -24.98 3.37
CA THR A 218 -1.54 -25.98 3.86
C THR A 218 -0.68 -26.61 2.77
N ASP A 219 -0.96 -26.32 1.50
CA ASP A 219 -0.31 -26.95 0.34
C ASP A 219 0.72 -26.01 -0.30
#